data_4a1a3b184f9d4c37632ef0577a38a70c
#
_entry.id   4a1a3b184f9d4c37632ef0577a38a70c
#
_cell.length_a   1.000
_cell.length_b   1.000
_cell.length_c   1.000
_cell.angle_alpha   90.00
_cell.angle_beta   90.00
_cell.angle_gamma   90.00
#
_symmetry.space_group_name_H-M   'P 1'
#
loop_
_entity.id
_entity.type
_entity.pdbx_description
1 polymer ?
#
loop_
_entity_poly.entity_id
_entity_poly.type
_entity_poly.pdbx_seq_one_letter_code
_entity_poly.pdbx_strand_id
1 'polypeptide(L)'
;MTTQNLRVEHGIETSDVSSAPLLDVGRGNRPLKDEIMEAVSDIIDSGWFIGGPHVKLLEETVAEVSQTEFAIGCASGSDALLLALMAIGIEPGDEVICPSFTFFATASAIHRLGGTPVFIDIEPDTFNLDVSKIESLITSRTKAIIPVHLFGQCADMDPINSIAEAHGLKVVEDCAQAIGATYAGRSAGSLGSVGCFSFYPTKNLGGFGDGGMLTTNDPEIADKLRLLANHGMRPRYYHSEVGINSRLDAIQAAALNAKMKHI
;
A
#
# COMPACT_ATOMS: atom_id res chain seq x y z
N MET A 1 -21.32 -10.79 31.20
CA MET A 1 -21.13 -9.50 30.49
C MET A 1 -22.11 -9.47 29.33
N THR A 2 -23.14 -8.67 29.44
CA THR A 2 -24.32 -8.65 28.59
C THR A 2 -23.98 -7.85 27.31
N THR A 3 -24.01 -8.52 26.15
CA THR A 3 -23.95 -7.89 24.84
C THR A 3 -25.28 -7.16 24.59
N GLN A 4 -25.26 -5.83 24.68
CA GLN A 4 -26.38 -5.00 24.22
C GLN A 4 -26.37 -4.97 22.69
N ASN A 5 -27.49 -5.44 22.09
CA ASN A 5 -27.79 -5.32 20.67
C ASN A 5 -27.98 -3.83 20.33
N LEU A 6 -27.02 -3.23 19.63
CA LEU A 6 -27.18 -1.93 19.02
C LEU A 6 -28.10 -2.07 17.80
N ARG A 7 -29.39 -1.81 17.96
CA ARG A 7 -30.29 -1.50 16.83
C ARG A 7 -30.03 -0.04 16.43
N VAL A 8 -29.47 0.17 15.24
CA VAL A 8 -29.37 1.50 14.64
C VAL A 8 -30.68 1.79 13.92
N GLU A 9 -31.55 2.58 14.51
CA GLU A 9 -32.72 3.15 13.83
C GLU A 9 -32.29 4.36 12.97
N HIS A 10 -32.82 4.45 11.77
CA HIS A 10 -32.57 5.53 10.83
C HIS A 10 -33.28 6.81 11.29
N GLY A 11 -32.53 7.72 11.88
CA GLY A 11 -32.97 9.07 12.22
C GLY A 11 -31.87 9.79 12.99
N ILE A 12 -31.15 10.70 12.36
CA ILE A 12 -30.19 11.56 13.07
C ILE A 12 -30.99 12.65 13.74
N GLU A 13 -31.43 12.42 14.99
CA GLU A 13 -31.78 13.51 15.90
C GLU A 13 -30.50 14.06 16.49
N THR A 14 -30.20 15.33 16.21
CA THR A 14 -28.95 16.03 16.54
C THR A 14 -28.80 16.45 18.01
N SER A 15 -29.64 15.95 18.93
CA SER A 15 -29.70 16.44 20.31
C SER A 15 -28.98 15.60 21.36
N ASP A 16 -28.44 14.42 21.04
CA ASP A 16 -27.75 13.58 22.05
C ASP A 16 -26.50 12.86 21.46
N VAL A 17 -25.55 13.62 20.94
CA VAL A 17 -24.23 13.04 20.64
C VAL A 17 -23.43 12.98 21.93
N SER A 18 -23.65 11.94 22.73
CA SER A 18 -22.89 11.69 23.95
C SER A 18 -21.47 11.15 23.67
N SER A 19 -21.21 10.64 22.46
CA SER A 19 -19.87 10.20 22.01
C SER A 19 -19.79 10.18 20.46
N ALA A 20 -18.65 10.60 19.93
CA ALA A 20 -18.31 10.40 18.52
C ALA A 20 -17.28 9.26 18.44
N PRO A 21 -17.50 8.21 17.62
CA PRO A 21 -16.48 7.18 17.43
C PRO A 21 -15.25 7.77 16.73
N LEU A 22 -14.06 7.31 17.10
CA LEU A 22 -12.83 7.71 16.41
C LEU A 22 -12.87 7.36 14.92
N LEU A 23 -13.57 6.28 14.57
CA LEU A 23 -13.71 5.78 13.22
C LEU A 23 -15.05 5.05 13.06
N ASP A 24 -15.78 5.34 11.96
CA ASP A 24 -17.00 4.62 11.54
C ASP A 24 -16.84 4.13 10.08
N VAL A 25 -16.20 3.00 9.90
CA VAL A 25 -16.02 2.35 8.57
C VAL A 25 -17.39 2.03 7.92
N GLY A 26 -18.38 1.66 8.72
CA GLY A 26 -19.73 1.33 8.24
C GLY A 26 -20.44 2.50 7.58
N ARG A 27 -20.19 3.72 8.04
CA ARG A 27 -20.81 4.94 7.51
C ARG A 27 -20.46 5.16 6.03
N GLY A 28 -19.19 4.97 5.66
CA GLY A 28 -18.74 5.11 4.26
C GLY A 28 -19.23 3.98 3.36
N ASN A 29 -19.47 2.80 3.91
CA ASN A 29 -19.88 1.62 3.12
C ASN A 29 -21.38 1.57 2.83
N ARG A 30 -22.24 2.13 3.72
CA ARG A 30 -23.71 2.03 3.61
C ARG A 30 -24.27 2.52 2.26
N PRO A 31 -23.85 3.68 1.71
CA PRO A 31 -24.38 4.16 0.43
C PRO A 31 -24.04 3.27 -0.76
N LEU A 32 -22.94 2.48 -0.66
CA LEU A 32 -22.41 1.66 -1.74
C LEU A 32 -22.80 0.19 -1.62
N LYS A 33 -23.63 -0.15 -0.60
CA LYS A 33 -23.94 -1.54 -0.26
C LYS A 33 -24.50 -2.32 -1.44
N ASP A 34 -25.49 -1.76 -2.14
CA ASP A 34 -26.19 -2.49 -3.21
C ASP A 34 -25.26 -2.72 -4.41
N GLU A 35 -24.47 -1.74 -4.81
CA GLU A 35 -23.45 -1.88 -5.85
C GLU A 35 -22.40 -2.94 -5.50
N ILE A 36 -21.92 -2.93 -4.26
CA ILE A 36 -20.94 -3.91 -3.79
C ILE A 36 -21.54 -5.31 -3.76
N MET A 37 -22.78 -5.46 -3.31
CA MET A 37 -23.47 -6.75 -3.26
C MET A 37 -23.71 -7.33 -4.65
N GLU A 38 -24.04 -6.51 -5.64
CA GLU A 38 -24.17 -6.93 -7.04
C GLU A 38 -22.82 -7.47 -7.56
N ALA A 39 -21.74 -6.72 -7.40
CA ALA A 39 -20.41 -7.14 -7.83
C ALA A 39 -19.92 -8.41 -7.12
N VAL A 40 -20.24 -8.59 -5.84
CA VAL A 40 -19.93 -9.82 -5.10
C VAL A 40 -20.75 -11.00 -5.62
N SER A 41 -22.04 -10.80 -5.97
CA SER A 41 -22.89 -11.83 -6.57
C SER A 41 -22.29 -12.32 -7.89
N ASP A 42 -21.86 -11.42 -8.76
CA ASP A 42 -21.21 -11.76 -10.03
C ASP A 42 -19.94 -12.61 -9.84
N ILE A 43 -19.16 -12.32 -8.79
CA ILE A 43 -17.97 -13.12 -8.47
C ILE A 43 -18.36 -14.52 -8.01
N ILE A 44 -19.40 -14.64 -7.18
CA ILE A 44 -19.90 -15.95 -6.72
C ILE A 44 -20.38 -16.78 -7.90
N ASP A 45 -21.16 -16.18 -8.80
CA ASP A 45 -21.72 -16.85 -9.98
C ASP A 45 -20.63 -17.27 -10.99
N SER A 46 -19.61 -16.44 -11.17
CA SER A 46 -18.47 -16.74 -12.07
C SER A 46 -17.46 -17.73 -11.48
N GLY A 47 -17.37 -17.82 -10.13
CA GLY A 47 -16.36 -18.60 -9.42
C GLY A 47 -14.94 -18.04 -9.50
N TRP A 48 -14.74 -16.82 -10.01
CA TRP A 48 -13.43 -16.20 -10.14
C TRP A 48 -13.04 -15.42 -8.88
N PHE A 49 -12.62 -16.14 -7.85
CA PHE A 49 -12.24 -15.58 -6.55
C PHE A 49 -10.82 -15.01 -6.50
N ILE A 50 -9.90 -15.50 -7.36
CA ILE A 50 -8.50 -15.08 -7.42
C ILE A 50 -8.20 -14.52 -8.80
N GLY A 51 -7.69 -13.29 -8.85
CA GLY A 51 -7.47 -12.57 -10.11
C GLY A 51 -8.79 -12.19 -10.79
N GLY A 52 -8.80 -12.19 -12.13
CA GLY A 52 -10.00 -11.93 -12.89
C GLY A 52 -10.31 -10.45 -13.14
N PRO A 53 -11.51 -10.14 -13.70
CA PRO A 53 -11.82 -8.79 -14.18
C PRO A 53 -11.79 -7.71 -13.10
N HIS A 54 -12.30 -8.00 -11.90
CA HIS A 54 -12.34 -7.01 -10.81
C HIS A 54 -10.96 -6.62 -10.32
N VAL A 55 -10.03 -7.57 -10.21
CA VAL A 55 -8.65 -7.28 -9.81
C VAL A 55 -7.96 -6.47 -10.92
N LYS A 56 -8.13 -6.88 -12.18
CA LYS A 56 -7.55 -6.16 -13.31
C LYS A 56 -8.06 -4.71 -13.39
N LEU A 57 -9.37 -4.51 -13.25
CA LEU A 57 -9.96 -3.16 -13.25
C LEU A 57 -9.40 -2.29 -12.12
N LEU A 58 -9.23 -2.86 -10.92
CA LEU A 58 -8.65 -2.10 -9.81
C LEU A 58 -7.18 -1.76 -10.06
N GLU A 59 -6.39 -2.70 -10.60
CA GLU A 59 -5.00 -2.44 -10.99
C GLU A 59 -4.93 -1.29 -12.01
N GLU A 60 -5.75 -1.32 -13.06
CA GLU A 60 -5.83 -0.26 -14.08
C GLU A 60 -6.22 1.10 -13.46
N THR A 61 -7.23 1.12 -12.59
CA THR A 61 -7.70 2.34 -11.94
C THR A 61 -6.66 2.92 -10.97
N VAL A 62 -6.00 2.07 -10.17
CA VAL A 62 -4.95 2.54 -9.25
C VAL A 62 -3.73 3.03 -10.01
N ALA A 63 -3.34 2.37 -11.12
CA ALA A 63 -2.27 2.84 -11.97
C ALA A 63 -2.58 4.25 -12.54
N GLU A 64 -3.80 4.49 -13.00
CA GLU A 64 -4.26 5.80 -13.48
C GLU A 64 -4.20 6.87 -12.39
N VAL A 65 -4.79 6.61 -11.22
CA VAL A 65 -4.81 7.56 -10.08
C VAL A 65 -3.41 7.84 -9.56
N SER A 66 -2.54 6.85 -9.56
CA SER A 66 -1.14 6.99 -9.13
C SER A 66 -0.22 7.52 -10.23
N GLN A 67 -0.71 7.78 -11.45
CA GLN A 67 0.09 8.22 -12.60
C GLN A 67 1.27 7.27 -12.89
N THR A 68 1.01 5.95 -12.82
CA THR A 68 2.00 4.90 -13.10
C THR A 68 1.56 4.01 -14.26
N GLU A 69 2.54 3.33 -14.90
CA GLU A 69 2.22 2.38 -15.98
C GLU A 69 1.69 1.05 -15.46
N PHE A 70 2.11 0.65 -14.25
CA PHE A 70 1.79 -0.65 -13.68
C PHE A 70 1.28 -0.52 -12.24
N ALA A 71 0.22 -1.29 -11.94
CA ALA A 71 -0.19 -1.60 -10.59
C ALA A 71 -0.36 -3.11 -10.43
N ILE A 72 -0.02 -3.65 -9.27
CA ILE A 72 -0.02 -5.08 -8.97
C ILE A 72 -0.71 -5.30 -7.63
N GLY A 73 -1.84 -6.01 -7.63
CA GLY A 73 -2.59 -6.35 -6.42
C GLY A 73 -1.86 -7.39 -5.57
N CYS A 74 -1.88 -7.18 -4.25
CA CYS A 74 -1.29 -8.09 -3.27
C CYS A 74 -2.17 -8.24 -2.02
N ALA A 75 -1.79 -9.14 -1.12
CA ALA A 75 -2.64 -9.51 0.02
C ALA A 75 -2.73 -8.45 1.12
N SER A 76 -1.76 -7.54 1.24
CA SER A 76 -1.77 -6.48 2.25
C SER A 76 -0.74 -5.40 1.95
N GLY A 77 -0.85 -4.23 2.60
CA GLY A 77 0.19 -3.21 2.54
C GLY A 77 1.54 -3.68 3.12
N SER A 78 1.51 -4.58 4.10
CA SER A 78 2.74 -5.19 4.64
C SER A 78 3.43 -6.08 3.62
N ASP A 79 2.66 -6.83 2.84
CA ASP A 79 3.19 -7.64 1.75
C ASP A 79 3.64 -6.76 0.58
N ALA A 80 2.99 -5.62 0.33
CA ALA A 80 3.44 -4.66 -0.66
C ALA A 80 4.87 -4.19 -0.36
N LEU A 81 5.15 -3.78 0.88
CA LEU A 81 6.49 -3.38 1.31
C LEU A 81 7.49 -4.55 1.18
N LEU A 82 7.11 -5.74 1.62
CA LEU A 82 7.97 -6.92 1.51
C LEU A 82 8.29 -7.25 0.05
N LEU A 83 7.29 -7.31 -0.82
CA LEU A 83 7.46 -7.58 -2.24
C LEU A 83 8.29 -6.51 -2.96
N ALA A 84 8.10 -5.23 -2.63
CA ALA A 84 8.90 -4.14 -3.16
C ALA A 84 10.39 -4.33 -2.83
N LEU A 85 10.70 -4.62 -1.56
CA LEU A 85 12.08 -4.87 -1.11
C LEU A 85 12.69 -6.13 -1.74
N MET A 86 11.90 -7.21 -1.90
CA MET A 86 12.33 -8.40 -2.64
C MET A 86 12.63 -8.06 -4.11
N ALA A 87 11.77 -7.27 -4.76
CA ALA A 87 11.92 -6.93 -6.17
C ALA A 87 13.15 -6.07 -6.45
N ILE A 88 13.49 -5.13 -5.55
CA ILE A 88 14.71 -4.33 -5.66
C ILE A 88 15.97 -5.06 -5.17
N GLY A 89 15.84 -6.28 -4.64
CA GLY A 89 16.94 -7.17 -4.30
C GLY A 89 17.59 -6.88 -2.96
N ILE A 90 16.82 -6.59 -1.91
CA ILE A 90 17.35 -6.50 -0.53
C ILE A 90 17.74 -7.89 -0.05
N GLU A 91 18.96 -8.01 0.46
CA GLU A 91 19.58 -9.23 0.96
C GLU A 91 20.01 -9.09 2.43
N PRO A 92 20.30 -10.22 3.12
CA PRO A 92 20.81 -10.19 4.49
C PRO A 92 22.09 -9.34 4.61
N GLY A 93 22.05 -8.38 5.55
CA GLY A 93 23.16 -7.44 5.79
C GLY A 93 23.04 -6.10 5.07
N ASP A 94 22.12 -5.96 4.11
CA ASP A 94 21.81 -4.67 3.52
C ASP A 94 21.13 -3.75 4.53
N GLU A 95 21.31 -2.45 4.36
CA GLU A 95 20.69 -1.41 5.18
C GLU A 95 19.64 -0.66 4.38
N VAL A 96 18.49 -0.38 5.03
CA VAL A 96 17.42 0.40 4.44
C VAL A 96 17.03 1.52 5.42
N ILE A 97 17.12 2.76 4.98
CA ILE A 97 16.76 3.93 5.78
C ILE A 97 15.23 4.06 5.80
N CYS A 98 14.63 4.18 6.98
CA CYS A 98 13.19 4.38 7.15
C CYS A 98 12.92 5.26 8.38
N PRO A 99 11.78 6.01 8.42
CA PRO A 99 11.47 6.85 9.58
C PRO A 99 11.23 5.99 10.83
N SER A 100 11.59 6.53 11.99
CA SER A 100 11.33 5.90 13.28
C SER A 100 9.86 6.03 13.71
N PHE A 101 9.15 7.03 13.16
CA PHE A 101 7.74 7.29 13.40
C PHE A 101 6.90 6.82 12.20
N THR A 102 6.50 5.56 12.22
CA THR A 102 5.70 4.89 11.20
C THR A 102 4.99 3.67 11.79
N PHE A 103 4.16 3.02 10.99
CA PHE A 103 3.63 1.71 11.36
C PHE A 103 4.74 0.65 11.29
N PHE A 104 4.66 -0.33 12.16
CA PHE A 104 5.68 -1.40 12.31
C PHE A 104 6.02 -2.13 10.99
N ALA A 105 5.06 -2.21 10.05
CA ALA A 105 5.25 -2.91 8.78
C ALA A 105 6.45 -2.39 7.98
N THR A 106 6.73 -1.08 8.00
CA THR A 106 7.84 -0.46 7.27
C THR A 106 9.18 -1.06 7.69
N ALA A 107 9.46 -1.13 8.99
CA ALA A 107 10.71 -1.70 9.50
C ALA A 107 10.71 -3.24 9.46
N SER A 108 9.56 -3.88 9.73
CA SER A 108 9.48 -5.34 9.76
C SER A 108 9.67 -5.98 8.39
N ALA A 109 9.25 -5.32 7.30
CA ALA A 109 9.49 -5.81 5.94
C ALA A 109 10.99 -5.92 5.64
N ILE A 110 11.79 -4.93 6.07
CA ILE A 110 13.25 -4.95 5.95
C ILE A 110 13.83 -6.12 6.75
N HIS A 111 13.44 -6.23 8.02
CA HIS A 111 13.97 -7.26 8.91
C HIS A 111 13.64 -8.69 8.45
N ARG A 112 12.46 -8.90 7.85
CA ARG A 112 12.05 -10.21 7.32
C ARG A 112 12.94 -10.72 6.19
N LEU A 113 13.64 -9.84 5.47
CA LEU A 113 14.61 -10.18 4.44
C LEU A 113 16.05 -10.32 4.99
N GLY A 114 16.24 -10.18 6.30
CA GLY A 114 17.56 -10.15 6.91
C GLY A 114 18.31 -8.83 6.77
N GLY A 115 17.64 -7.80 6.20
CA GLY A 115 18.14 -6.43 6.15
C GLY A 115 18.09 -5.75 7.51
N THR A 116 18.81 -4.65 7.63
CA THR A 116 18.87 -3.81 8.84
C THR A 116 18.10 -2.52 8.61
N PRO A 117 17.00 -2.26 9.33
CA PRO A 117 16.36 -0.95 9.30
C PRO A 117 17.27 0.09 9.98
N VAL A 118 17.62 1.13 9.23
CA VAL A 118 18.36 2.30 9.75
C VAL A 118 17.35 3.39 10.01
N PHE A 119 17.06 3.63 11.28
CA PHE A 119 16.04 4.60 11.64
C PHE A 119 16.54 6.03 11.49
N ILE A 120 15.71 6.85 10.84
CA ILE A 120 15.87 8.29 10.72
C ILE A 120 14.76 8.97 11.50
N ASP A 121 15.07 10.11 12.11
CA ASP A 121 14.10 10.93 12.81
C ASP A 121 13.18 11.67 11.82
N ILE A 122 12.08 12.20 12.32
CA ILE A 122 11.08 12.94 11.55
C ILE A 122 11.20 14.44 11.78
N GLU A 123 10.65 15.20 10.84
CA GLU A 123 10.42 16.63 11.03
C GLU A 123 9.21 16.86 11.94
N PRO A 124 9.28 17.77 12.91
CA PRO A 124 8.23 17.96 13.90
C PRO A 124 6.91 18.51 13.32
N ASP A 125 6.96 19.18 12.18
CA ASP A 125 5.80 19.84 11.59
C ASP A 125 5.04 18.93 10.62
N THR A 126 5.76 18.04 9.92
CA THR A 126 5.18 17.17 8.88
C THR A 126 5.05 15.73 9.31
N PHE A 127 5.80 15.29 10.33
CA PHE A 127 5.95 13.88 10.76
C PHE A 127 6.56 12.96 9.69
N ASN A 128 7.00 13.51 8.56
CA ASN A 128 7.73 12.78 7.54
C ASN A 128 9.23 12.74 7.88
N LEU A 129 9.99 11.84 7.26
CA LEU A 129 11.42 11.70 7.52
C LEU A 129 12.17 13.03 7.31
N ASP A 130 13.14 13.33 8.16
CA ASP A 130 13.99 14.51 8.08
C ASP A 130 15.07 14.31 7.02
N VAL A 131 14.84 14.90 5.84
CA VAL A 131 15.73 14.77 4.68
C VAL A 131 17.17 15.20 4.99
N SER A 132 17.36 16.22 5.85
CA SER A 132 18.67 16.75 6.20
C SER A 132 19.59 15.72 6.88
N LYS A 133 19.03 14.64 7.41
CA LYS A 133 19.76 13.58 8.10
C LYS A 133 20.11 12.39 7.22
N ILE A 134 19.53 12.25 6.01
CA ILE A 134 19.68 11.05 5.17
C ILE A 134 21.15 10.77 4.85
N GLU A 135 21.88 11.75 4.32
CA GLU A 135 23.26 11.54 3.87
C GLU A 135 24.18 11.03 4.99
N SER A 136 23.96 11.49 6.23
CA SER A 136 24.76 11.06 7.39
C SER A 136 24.54 9.61 7.80
N LEU A 137 23.46 8.99 7.33
CA LEU A 137 23.09 7.60 7.62
C LEU A 137 23.51 6.63 6.50
N ILE A 138 23.94 7.15 5.35
CA ILE A 138 24.34 6.31 4.22
C ILE A 138 25.69 5.64 4.49
N THR A 139 25.72 4.33 4.32
CA THR A 139 26.93 3.50 4.36
C THR A 139 27.08 2.71 3.06
N SER A 140 28.17 1.95 2.91
CA SER A 140 28.35 1.05 1.76
C SER A 140 27.34 -0.08 1.70
N ARG A 141 26.59 -0.32 2.77
CA ARG A 141 25.52 -1.34 2.84
C ARG A 141 24.12 -0.77 2.58
N THR A 142 23.97 0.54 2.55
CA THR A 142 22.66 1.16 2.27
C THR A 142 22.24 0.87 0.83
N LYS A 143 21.03 0.35 0.66
CA LYS A 143 20.47 -0.02 -0.64
C LYS A 143 19.21 0.76 -1.01
N ALA A 144 18.43 1.16 -0.01
CA ALA A 144 17.18 1.85 -0.25
C ALA A 144 16.81 2.85 0.86
N ILE A 145 15.88 3.72 0.51
CA ILE A 145 15.21 4.63 1.44
C ILE A 145 13.71 4.33 1.32
N ILE A 146 13.02 4.25 2.47
CA ILE A 146 11.56 4.12 2.52
C ILE A 146 10.98 5.41 3.13
N PRO A 147 10.65 6.43 2.35
CA PRO A 147 9.80 7.51 2.82
C PRO A 147 8.38 7.00 3.08
N VAL A 148 7.76 7.51 4.14
CA VAL A 148 6.36 7.21 4.48
C VAL A 148 5.55 8.47 4.25
N HIS A 149 4.47 8.39 3.47
CA HIS A 149 3.55 9.50 3.24
C HIS A 149 2.49 9.54 4.33
N LEU A 150 2.93 9.92 5.53
CA LEU A 150 2.15 9.78 6.74
C LEU A 150 0.92 10.70 6.72
N PHE A 151 -0.22 10.16 7.14
CA PHE A 151 -1.51 10.86 7.19
C PHE A 151 -1.98 11.45 5.84
N GLY A 152 -1.44 10.95 4.72
CA GLY A 152 -1.77 11.44 3.38
C GLY A 152 -0.96 12.63 2.92
N GLN A 153 0.05 13.05 3.68
CA GLN A 153 1.00 14.08 3.26
C GLN A 153 2.27 13.42 2.70
N CYS A 154 2.59 13.70 1.44
CA CYS A 154 3.82 13.21 0.83
C CYS A 154 5.06 13.75 1.57
N ALA A 155 6.08 12.89 1.73
CA ALA A 155 7.41 13.32 2.13
C ALA A 155 8.01 14.26 1.06
N ASP A 156 9.06 14.98 1.40
CA ASP A 156 9.76 15.87 0.47
C ASP A 156 10.59 15.05 -0.53
N MET A 157 9.92 14.61 -1.61
CA MET A 157 10.43 13.58 -2.51
C MET A 157 11.55 14.05 -3.44
N ASP A 158 11.58 15.34 -3.83
CA ASP A 158 12.60 15.81 -4.75
C ASP A 158 14.02 15.72 -4.15
N PRO A 159 14.29 16.22 -2.94
CA PRO A 159 15.60 16.04 -2.34
C PRO A 159 15.89 14.57 -1.94
N ILE A 160 14.86 13.78 -1.54
CA ILE A 160 15.05 12.34 -1.28
C ILE A 160 15.53 11.62 -2.53
N ASN A 161 14.89 11.86 -3.67
CA ASN A 161 15.28 11.26 -4.95
C ASN A 161 16.65 11.73 -5.41
N SER A 162 16.98 13.02 -5.22
CA SER A 162 18.31 13.55 -5.57
C SER A 162 19.43 12.87 -4.79
N ILE A 163 19.22 12.66 -3.47
CA ILE A 163 20.17 11.92 -2.63
C ILE A 163 20.26 10.45 -3.06
N ALA A 164 19.11 9.82 -3.30
CA ALA A 164 19.06 8.42 -3.71
C ALA A 164 19.80 8.21 -5.04
N GLU A 165 19.61 9.07 -6.03
CA GLU A 165 20.29 9.03 -7.32
C GLU A 165 21.81 9.20 -7.16
N ALA A 166 22.25 10.19 -6.37
CA ALA A 166 23.67 10.46 -6.13
C ALA A 166 24.40 9.27 -5.51
N HIS A 167 23.69 8.45 -4.72
CA HIS A 167 24.25 7.28 -4.03
C HIS A 167 23.85 5.93 -4.64
N GLY A 168 23.12 5.92 -5.76
CA GLY A 168 22.65 4.69 -6.42
C GLY A 168 21.64 3.87 -5.59
N LEU A 169 20.86 4.54 -4.74
CA LEU A 169 19.86 3.92 -3.87
C LEU A 169 18.49 3.83 -4.57
N LYS A 170 17.69 2.86 -4.17
CA LYS A 170 16.27 2.76 -4.58
C LYS A 170 15.38 3.47 -3.57
N VAL A 171 14.26 4.03 -4.05
CA VAL A 171 13.24 4.65 -3.20
C VAL A 171 11.96 3.84 -3.27
N VAL A 172 11.49 3.34 -2.12
CA VAL A 172 10.23 2.61 -1.98
C VAL A 172 9.28 3.48 -1.16
N GLU A 173 8.20 3.93 -1.77
CA GLU A 173 7.21 4.78 -1.09
C GLU A 173 6.26 3.93 -0.25
N ASP A 174 6.18 4.20 1.06
CA ASP A 174 5.08 3.69 1.89
C ASP A 174 3.87 4.64 1.76
N CYS A 175 2.98 4.29 0.85
CA CYS A 175 1.76 5.02 0.51
C CYS A 175 0.52 4.48 1.25
N ALA A 176 0.69 3.73 2.34
CA ALA A 176 -0.41 3.05 3.04
C ALA A 176 -1.54 3.99 3.52
N GLN A 177 -1.31 5.30 3.55
CA GLN A 177 -2.28 6.32 3.94
C GLN A 177 -2.44 7.44 2.89
N ALA A 178 -1.92 7.26 1.67
CA ALA A 178 -1.69 8.37 0.76
C ALA A 178 -2.23 8.16 -0.67
N ILE A 179 -3.19 7.23 -0.88
CA ILE A 179 -3.82 7.11 -2.20
C ILE A 179 -4.53 8.43 -2.56
N GLY A 180 -4.27 8.95 -3.77
CA GLY A 180 -4.78 10.24 -4.22
C GLY A 180 -3.99 11.46 -3.71
N ALA A 181 -3.01 11.30 -2.82
CA ALA A 181 -2.12 12.40 -2.42
C ALA A 181 -1.18 12.78 -3.56
N THR A 182 -0.76 14.05 -3.60
CA THR A 182 0.14 14.56 -4.64
C THR A 182 1.28 15.37 -4.03
N TYR A 183 2.43 15.30 -4.72
CA TYR A 183 3.62 16.12 -4.44
C TYR A 183 4.04 16.83 -5.74
N ALA A 184 3.98 18.16 -5.76
CA ALA A 184 4.30 18.97 -6.94
C ALA A 184 3.58 18.50 -8.23
N GLY A 185 2.30 18.12 -8.11
CA GLY A 185 1.47 17.66 -9.24
C GLY A 185 1.69 16.21 -9.69
N ARG A 186 2.57 15.47 -9.04
CA ARG A 186 2.81 14.03 -9.24
C ARG A 186 2.15 13.23 -8.12
N SER A 187 1.53 12.11 -8.44
CA SER A 187 0.81 11.29 -7.46
C SER A 187 1.74 10.46 -6.59
N ALA A 188 1.39 10.30 -5.31
CA ALA A 188 2.02 9.30 -4.44
C ALA A 188 1.93 7.92 -5.08
N GLY A 189 3.02 7.17 -4.99
CA GLY A 189 3.20 5.87 -5.66
C GLY A 189 3.84 5.97 -7.05
N SER A 190 4.08 7.19 -7.57
CA SER A 190 4.85 7.43 -8.81
C SER A 190 6.15 8.19 -8.57
N LEU A 191 6.47 8.52 -7.33
CA LEU A 191 7.55 9.42 -6.97
C LEU A 191 8.87 8.68 -6.75
N GLY A 192 8.82 7.39 -6.43
CA GLY A 192 9.97 6.50 -6.22
C GLY A 192 10.05 5.37 -7.24
N SER A 193 10.83 4.34 -6.92
CA SER A 193 10.96 3.14 -7.75
C SER A 193 9.72 2.24 -7.66
N VAL A 194 9.10 2.15 -6.47
CA VAL A 194 7.90 1.35 -6.18
C VAL A 194 7.06 2.10 -5.14
N GLY A 195 5.74 2.22 -5.39
CA GLY A 195 4.77 2.66 -4.40
C GLY A 195 4.06 1.47 -3.76
N CYS A 196 3.79 1.55 -2.44
CA CYS A 196 3.18 0.48 -1.65
C CYS A 196 1.92 0.99 -0.95
N PHE A 197 0.74 0.51 -1.37
CA PHE A 197 -0.55 0.91 -0.82
C PHE A 197 -1.15 -0.18 0.08
N SER A 198 -1.97 0.24 1.02
CA SER A 198 -2.74 -0.65 1.90
C SER A 198 -4.24 -0.39 1.73
N PHE A 199 -5.00 -1.47 1.62
CA PHE A 199 -6.45 -1.44 1.60
C PHE A 199 -7.06 -2.01 2.90
N TYR A 200 -6.31 -1.97 4.00
CA TYR A 200 -6.85 -2.33 5.30
C TYR A 200 -8.13 -1.51 5.58
N PRO A 201 -9.18 -2.08 6.21
CA PRO A 201 -10.51 -1.46 6.28
C PRO A 201 -10.58 -0.03 6.78
N THR A 202 -9.61 0.41 7.60
CA THR A 202 -9.56 1.77 8.16
C THR A 202 -8.80 2.78 7.30
N LYS A 203 -8.25 2.34 6.18
CA LYS A 203 -7.54 3.23 5.25
C LYS A 203 -8.54 4.08 4.45
N ASN A 204 -8.08 5.20 3.90
CA ASN A 204 -8.90 6.10 3.08
C ASN A 204 -9.56 5.37 1.90
N LEU A 205 -8.89 4.39 1.30
CA LEU A 205 -9.51 3.38 0.45
C LEU A 205 -9.42 2.02 1.15
N GLY A 206 -10.41 1.66 1.96
CA GLY A 206 -10.42 0.41 2.72
C GLY A 206 -11.30 -0.67 2.11
N GLY A 207 -10.76 -1.89 2.01
CA GLY A 207 -11.51 -3.10 1.65
C GLY A 207 -12.38 -3.63 2.78
N PHE A 208 -12.90 -4.84 2.60
CA PHE A 208 -13.67 -5.59 3.61
C PHE A 208 -12.82 -6.66 4.32
N GLY A 209 -11.52 -6.49 4.27
CA GLY A 209 -10.49 -7.34 4.85
C GLY A 209 -9.12 -6.82 4.46
N ASP A 210 -8.13 -7.70 4.41
CA ASP A 210 -6.80 -7.33 3.97
C ASP A 210 -6.74 -7.10 2.45
N GLY A 211 -5.80 -6.26 2.03
CA GLY A 211 -5.51 -5.94 0.64
C GLY A 211 -4.40 -4.92 0.54
N GLY A 212 -3.73 -4.91 -0.59
CA GLY A 212 -2.69 -3.95 -0.92
C GLY A 212 -2.46 -3.85 -2.43
N MET A 213 -1.64 -2.91 -2.81
CA MET A 213 -1.25 -2.67 -4.21
C MET A 213 0.18 -2.16 -4.25
N LEU A 214 0.91 -2.57 -5.29
CA LEU A 214 2.19 -1.98 -5.65
C LEU A 214 2.04 -1.21 -6.95
N THR A 215 2.76 -0.11 -7.10
CA THR A 215 2.80 0.68 -8.33
C THR A 215 4.24 0.93 -8.76
N THR A 216 4.49 0.99 -10.07
CA THR A 216 5.80 1.30 -10.63
C THR A 216 5.67 1.74 -12.10
N ASN A 217 6.67 2.48 -12.59
CA ASN A 217 6.85 2.79 -14.00
C ASN A 217 7.93 1.92 -14.68
N ASP A 218 8.57 1.04 -13.92
CA ASP A 218 9.61 0.15 -14.41
C ASP A 218 9.01 -1.21 -14.79
N PRO A 219 9.01 -1.61 -16.08
CA PRO A 219 8.43 -2.87 -16.53
C PRO A 219 9.16 -4.11 -15.96
N GLU A 220 10.46 -4.01 -15.69
CA GLU A 220 11.23 -5.13 -15.12
C GLU A 220 10.83 -5.34 -13.64
N ILE A 221 10.67 -4.25 -12.88
CA ILE A 221 10.16 -4.32 -11.51
C ILE A 221 8.72 -4.85 -11.51
N ALA A 222 7.85 -4.35 -12.39
CA ALA A 222 6.46 -4.82 -12.48
C ALA A 222 6.37 -6.33 -12.76
N ASP A 223 7.18 -6.83 -13.71
CA ASP A 223 7.25 -8.24 -14.03
C ASP A 223 7.74 -9.08 -12.83
N LYS A 224 8.78 -8.61 -12.16
CA LYS A 224 9.34 -9.26 -10.96
C LYS A 224 8.34 -9.27 -9.80
N LEU A 225 7.61 -8.18 -9.56
CA LEU A 225 6.57 -8.12 -8.55
C LEU A 225 5.45 -9.13 -8.80
N ARG A 226 4.96 -9.25 -10.06
CA ARG A 226 3.95 -10.25 -10.43
C ARG A 226 4.45 -11.68 -10.21
N LEU A 227 5.71 -11.93 -10.53
CA LEU A 227 6.34 -13.23 -10.34
C LEU A 227 6.46 -13.58 -8.85
N LEU A 228 7.00 -12.66 -8.03
CA LEU A 228 7.21 -12.85 -6.59
C LEU A 228 5.90 -12.99 -5.82
N ALA A 229 4.86 -12.21 -6.15
CA ALA A 229 3.54 -12.29 -5.53
C ALA A 229 2.81 -13.62 -5.80
N ASN A 230 3.26 -14.38 -6.79
CA ASN A 230 2.72 -15.68 -7.16
C ASN A 230 3.75 -16.81 -7.05
N HIS A 231 4.38 -16.95 -5.89
CA HIS A 231 5.35 -18.01 -5.55
C HIS A 231 6.59 -18.08 -6.46
N GLY A 232 6.95 -17.02 -7.19
CA GLY A 232 8.04 -17.08 -8.19
C GLY A 232 7.74 -18.03 -9.37
N MET A 233 6.44 -18.22 -9.68
CA MET A 233 5.97 -19.26 -10.61
C MET A 233 5.70 -18.68 -12.01
N ARG A 234 6.49 -19.10 -12.99
CA ARG A 234 6.27 -18.85 -14.42
C ARG A 234 7.05 -19.82 -15.31
N PRO A 235 6.42 -20.62 -16.19
CA PRO A 235 4.97 -20.85 -16.26
C PRO A 235 4.46 -21.66 -15.08
N ARG A 236 3.16 -21.97 -15.05
CA ARG A 236 2.51 -22.69 -13.93
C ARG A 236 3.30 -23.95 -13.54
N TYR A 237 3.58 -24.12 -12.24
CA TYR A 237 4.37 -25.18 -11.60
C TYR A 237 5.88 -25.12 -11.83
N TYR A 238 6.40 -24.09 -12.53
CA TYR A 238 7.84 -23.83 -12.63
C TYR A 238 8.20 -22.59 -11.81
N HIS A 239 9.08 -22.76 -10.84
CA HIS A 239 9.46 -21.71 -9.90
C HIS A 239 10.90 -21.30 -10.20
N SER A 240 11.09 -20.11 -10.75
CA SER A 240 12.42 -19.56 -11.07
C SER A 240 13.02 -18.76 -9.93
N GLU A 241 12.15 -18.28 -9.00
CA GLU A 241 12.54 -17.52 -7.82
C GLU A 241 11.75 -17.99 -6.60
N VAL A 242 12.21 -17.63 -5.41
CA VAL A 242 11.47 -17.86 -4.17
C VAL A 242 10.53 -16.66 -3.95
N GLY A 243 9.26 -16.84 -4.28
CA GLY A 243 8.21 -15.86 -4.05
C GLY A 243 7.30 -16.27 -2.90
N ILE A 244 6.22 -15.48 -2.72
CA ILE A 244 5.20 -15.70 -1.68
C ILE A 244 3.81 -15.83 -2.30
N ASN A 245 2.85 -16.32 -1.54
CA ASN A 245 1.44 -16.22 -1.90
C ASN A 245 0.89 -14.88 -1.42
N SER A 246 0.90 -13.88 -2.29
CA SER A 246 0.38 -12.55 -1.96
C SER A 246 -0.40 -12.00 -3.15
N ARG A 247 -1.70 -12.25 -3.14
CA ARG A 247 -2.65 -11.86 -4.19
C ARG A 247 -3.81 -11.09 -3.58
N LEU A 248 -4.37 -10.16 -4.34
CA LEU A 248 -5.61 -9.50 -3.96
C LEU A 248 -6.80 -10.38 -4.38
N ASP A 249 -7.71 -10.63 -3.44
CA ASP A 249 -8.92 -11.39 -3.71
C ASP A 249 -9.93 -10.56 -4.53
N ALA A 250 -10.65 -11.24 -5.45
CA ALA A 250 -11.62 -10.57 -6.31
C ALA A 250 -12.75 -9.87 -5.53
N ILE A 251 -13.18 -10.45 -4.41
CA ILE A 251 -14.21 -9.85 -3.52
C ILE A 251 -13.73 -8.53 -2.94
N GLN A 252 -12.46 -8.45 -2.52
CA GLN A 252 -11.88 -7.19 -2.04
C GLN A 252 -11.78 -6.16 -3.18
N ALA A 253 -11.34 -6.60 -4.36
CA ALA A 253 -11.25 -5.74 -5.52
C ALA A 253 -12.61 -5.19 -5.97
N ALA A 254 -13.68 -5.97 -5.89
CA ALA A 254 -15.04 -5.51 -6.20
C ALA A 254 -15.49 -4.38 -5.26
N ALA A 255 -15.30 -4.57 -3.95
CA ALA A 255 -15.62 -3.54 -2.96
C ALA A 255 -14.79 -2.26 -3.16
N LEU A 256 -13.49 -2.41 -3.47
CA LEU A 256 -12.59 -1.30 -3.72
C LEU A 256 -12.94 -0.55 -5.00
N ASN A 257 -13.31 -1.24 -6.09
CA ASN A 257 -13.74 -0.60 -7.34
C ASN A 257 -14.99 0.26 -7.16
N ALA A 258 -15.97 -0.19 -6.37
CA ALA A 258 -17.14 0.63 -6.04
C ALA A 258 -16.75 1.90 -5.27
N LYS A 259 -15.80 1.81 -4.35
CA LYS A 259 -15.32 2.95 -3.54
C LYS A 259 -14.43 3.91 -4.31
N MET A 260 -13.61 3.41 -5.24
CA MET A 260 -12.70 4.24 -6.05
C MET A 260 -13.40 5.37 -6.80
N LYS A 261 -14.66 5.17 -7.19
CA LYS A 261 -15.46 6.21 -7.87
C LYS A 261 -15.74 7.45 -7.00
N HIS A 262 -15.43 7.38 -5.70
CA HIS A 262 -15.73 8.41 -4.71
C HIS A 262 -14.48 8.95 -3.99
N ILE A 263 -13.31 8.64 -4.48
CA ILE A 263 -12.01 9.15 -3.99
C ILE A 263 -11.57 10.40 -4.75
#